data_0f96a1c966f4f5ba6bfa99bc8d9d49cd
#
_entry.id   0f96a1c966f4f5ba6bfa99bc8d9d49cd
#
_cell.length_a   1.000
_cell.length_b   1.000
_cell.length_c   1.000
_cell.angle_alpha   90.00
_cell.angle_beta   90.00
_cell.angle_gamma   90.00
#
_symmetry.space_group_name_H-M   'P 1'
#
loop_
_entity.id
_entity.type
_entity.pdbx_description
1 polymer ?
#
loop_
_entity_poly.entity_id
_entity_poly.type
_entity_poly.pdbx_seq_one_letter_code
_entity_poly.pdbx_strand_id
1 'polypeptide(L)'
;MTLNEKIREKLEEVDPLVFYGQAEKLDETVLWNYIVFFREKRSGSENRTSHTVTFHVAVVRENEIPEGLEETVIEKMLELPGMKLGSESTYAYTIKPGTGAAVEVLDIPFTKARKGR
;
A
#
# COMPACT_ATOMS: atom_id res chain seq x y z
N MET A 1 -2.08 15.19 -12.81
CA MET A 1 -2.25 14.31 -11.65
C MET A 1 -0.92 13.66 -11.29
N THR A 2 -0.53 13.71 -10.04
CA THR A 2 0.73 13.10 -9.60
C THR A 2 0.59 11.58 -9.52
N LEU A 3 1.73 10.90 -9.44
CA LEU A 3 1.72 9.44 -9.28
C LEU A 3 1.02 9.04 -7.97
N ASN A 4 1.28 9.78 -6.87
CA ASN A 4 0.62 9.47 -5.61
C ASN A 4 -0.91 9.61 -5.72
N GLU A 5 -1.38 10.61 -6.43
CA GLU A 5 -2.82 10.77 -6.66
C GLU A 5 -3.39 9.62 -7.48
N LYS A 6 -2.65 9.15 -8.48
CA LYS A 6 -3.08 8.00 -9.30
C LYS A 6 -3.14 6.73 -8.46
N ILE A 7 -2.14 6.52 -7.60
CA ILE A 7 -2.13 5.36 -6.71
C ILE A 7 -3.32 5.42 -5.77
N ARG A 8 -3.57 6.59 -5.17
CA ARG A 8 -4.71 6.77 -4.27
C ARG A 8 -6.02 6.44 -4.97
N GLU A 9 -6.22 6.92 -6.18
CA GLU A 9 -7.44 6.63 -6.93
C GLU A 9 -7.65 5.14 -7.14
N LYS A 10 -6.58 4.43 -7.50
CA LYS A 10 -6.68 2.98 -7.71
C LYS A 10 -7.02 2.26 -6.42
N LEU A 11 -6.40 2.64 -5.33
CA LEU A 11 -6.65 2.00 -4.04
C LEU A 11 -8.03 2.34 -3.49
N GLU A 12 -8.54 3.55 -3.78
CA GLU A 12 -9.89 3.92 -3.36
C GLU A 12 -10.98 3.11 -4.08
N GLU A 13 -10.65 2.47 -5.19
CA GLU A 13 -11.57 1.53 -5.83
C GLU A 13 -11.71 0.23 -5.03
N VAL A 14 -10.76 -0.03 -4.13
CA VAL A 14 -10.74 -1.24 -3.30
C VAL A 14 -11.25 -0.94 -1.90
N ASP A 15 -10.89 0.21 -1.35
CA ASP A 15 -11.18 0.56 0.03
C ASP A 15 -11.48 2.06 0.12
N PRO A 16 -12.59 2.48 0.77
CA PRO A 16 -12.91 3.90 0.87
C PRO A 16 -11.93 4.69 1.73
N LEU A 17 -11.17 4.03 2.63
CA LEU A 17 -10.20 4.71 3.49
C LEU A 17 -8.78 4.39 3.00
N VAL A 18 -8.15 5.39 2.38
CA VAL A 18 -6.78 5.26 1.88
C VAL A 18 -5.97 6.45 2.39
N PHE A 19 -4.84 6.17 3.03
CA PHE A 19 -3.96 7.19 3.59
C PHE A 19 -2.58 7.10 2.94
N TYR A 20 -1.86 8.21 2.92
CA TYR A 20 -0.49 8.25 2.46
C TYR A 20 0.44 8.52 3.64
N GLY A 21 1.47 7.68 3.77
CA GLY A 21 2.47 7.81 4.82
C GLY A 21 2.08 7.07 6.08
N GLN A 22 1.01 7.51 6.71
CA GLN A 22 0.47 6.83 7.87
C GLN A 22 -1.01 7.11 7.98
N ALA A 23 -1.73 6.24 8.67
CA ALA A 23 -3.15 6.41 8.88
C ALA A 23 -3.39 7.56 9.85
N GLU A 24 -4.45 8.32 9.59
CA GLU A 24 -4.91 9.30 10.56
C GLU A 24 -5.43 8.54 11.79
N LYS A 25 -5.43 9.22 12.94
CA LYS A 25 -5.90 8.60 14.17
C LYS A 25 -7.37 8.23 14.02
N LEU A 26 -7.66 6.93 14.15
CA LEU A 26 -9.02 6.43 14.08
C LEU A 26 -9.53 6.15 15.48
N ASP A 27 -10.82 6.45 15.71
CA ASP A 27 -11.48 6.14 16.96
C ASP A 27 -11.56 4.62 17.13
N GLU A 28 -11.40 4.12 18.33
CA GLU A 28 -11.47 2.69 18.62
C GLU A 28 -12.85 2.09 18.34
N THR A 29 -13.88 2.94 18.21
CA THR A 29 -15.23 2.49 17.87
C THR A 29 -15.39 2.24 16.38
N VAL A 30 -14.43 2.66 15.56
CA VAL A 30 -14.44 2.47 14.11
C VAL A 30 -13.63 1.23 13.75
N LEU A 31 -14.14 0.41 12.84
CA LEU A 31 -13.39 -0.74 12.36
C LEU A 31 -12.10 -0.29 11.66
N TRP A 32 -11.01 -0.95 12.00
CA TRP A 32 -9.73 -0.66 11.35
C TRP A 32 -9.63 -1.45 10.04
N ASN A 33 -10.32 -0.94 9.02
CA ASN A 33 -10.29 -1.49 7.67
C ASN A 33 -9.89 -0.36 6.74
N TYR A 34 -8.60 -0.32 6.40
CA TYR A 34 -8.08 0.76 5.57
C TYR A 34 -6.81 0.32 4.85
N ILE A 35 -6.34 1.18 3.94
CA ILE A 35 -5.09 0.97 3.22
C ILE A 35 -4.20 2.17 3.44
N VAL A 36 -2.91 1.92 3.67
CA VAL A 36 -1.88 2.96 3.75
C VAL A 36 -0.85 2.66 2.69
N PHE A 37 -0.49 3.65 1.88
CA PHE A 37 0.61 3.46 0.94
C PHE A 37 1.70 4.50 1.23
N PHE A 38 2.94 4.13 0.94
CA PHE A 38 4.06 5.02 1.21
C PHE A 38 5.25 4.65 0.32
N ARG A 39 6.16 5.62 0.17
CA ARG A 39 7.41 5.37 -0.54
C ARG A 39 8.45 4.89 0.46
N GLU A 40 9.15 3.83 0.09
CA GLU A 40 10.21 3.31 0.93
C GLU A 40 11.55 3.92 0.54
N LYS A 41 11.88 3.87 -0.75
CA LYS A 41 13.19 4.33 -1.19
C LYS A 41 13.18 4.63 -2.68
N ARG A 42 14.19 5.38 -3.10
CA ARG A 42 14.49 5.63 -4.49
C ARG A 42 15.88 5.07 -4.76
N SER A 43 16.00 4.19 -5.75
CA SER A 43 17.27 3.61 -6.14
C SER A 43 17.68 4.15 -7.51
N GLY A 44 18.91 4.65 -7.60
CA GLY A 44 19.45 5.16 -8.87
C GLY A 44 19.84 4.04 -9.81
N SER A 45 20.02 4.39 -11.09
CA SER A 45 20.55 3.48 -12.08
C SER A 45 21.95 3.93 -12.46
N GLU A 46 22.69 3.04 -13.14
CA GLU A 46 24.06 3.32 -13.55
C GLU A 46 24.17 4.51 -14.49
N ASN A 47 23.16 4.70 -15.34
CA ASN A 47 23.20 5.77 -16.35
C ASN A 47 22.72 7.13 -15.82
N ARG A 48 22.31 7.21 -14.55
CA ARG A 48 21.87 8.43 -13.87
C ARG A 48 20.67 9.12 -14.51
N THR A 49 20.09 8.56 -15.60
CA THR A 49 18.94 9.15 -16.26
C THR A 49 17.63 8.49 -15.84
N SER A 50 17.73 7.43 -15.05
CA SER A 50 16.55 6.73 -14.56
C SER A 50 16.73 6.31 -13.12
N HIS A 51 15.63 6.00 -12.49
CA HIS A 51 15.65 5.52 -11.11
C HIS A 51 14.44 4.64 -10.88
N THR A 52 14.46 3.89 -9.79
CA THR A 52 13.35 3.05 -9.37
C THR A 52 12.86 3.53 -8.02
N VAL A 53 11.56 3.72 -7.90
CA VAL A 53 10.94 4.06 -6.63
C VAL A 53 10.23 2.81 -6.12
N THR A 54 10.46 2.48 -4.85
CA THR A 54 9.80 1.37 -4.19
C THR A 54 8.68 1.93 -3.32
N PHE A 55 7.48 1.41 -3.57
CA PHE A 55 6.29 1.75 -2.79
C PHE A 55 5.86 0.55 -1.97
N HIS A 56 5.23 0.81 -0.85
CA HIS A 56 4.57 -0.23 -0.08
C HIS A 56 3.09 0.10 0.02
N VAL A 57 2.25 -0.91 -0.11
CA VAL A 57 0.83 -0.79 0.13
C VAL A 57 0.52 -1.70 1.30
N ALA A 58 0.11 -1.13 2.42
CA ALA A 58 -0.24 -1.87 3.61
C ALA A 58 -1.75 -1.93 3.74
N VAL A 59 -2.29 -3.14 3.68
CA VAL A 59 -3.72 -3.39 3.83
C VAL A 59 -3.96 -3.80 5.28
N VAL A 60 -4.83 -3.06 5.97
CA VAL A 60 -5.09 -3.28 7.41
C VAL A 60 -6.53 -3.75 7.57
N ARG A 61 -6.72 -4.85 8.30
CA ARG A 61 -8.05 -5.40 8.58
C ARG A 61 -8.13 -5.94 9.98
N GLU A 62 -9.23 -5.62 10.68
CA GLU A 62 -9.53 -6.27 11.93
C GLU A 62 -9.89 -7.72 11.65
N ASN A 63 -9.42 -8.62 12.49
CA ASN A 63 -9.55 -10.07 12.40
C ASN A 63 -8.67 -10.64 11.29
N GLU A 64 -9.13 -10.65 10.06
CA GLU A 64 -8.31 -11.19 8.98
C GLU A 64 -8.57 -10.46 7.68
N ILE A 65 -7.58 -10.52 6.79
CA ILE A 65 -7.71 -9.98 5.45
C ILE A 65 -8.53 -10.96 4.62
N PRO A 66 -9.63 -10.50 3.98
CA PRO A 66 -10.47 -11.40 3.19
C PRO A 66 -9.69 -12.05 2.06
N GLU A 67 -10.03 -13.31 1.79
CA GLU A 67 -9.45 -14.02 0.66
C GLU A 67 -9.74 -13.27 -0.64
N GLY A 68 -8.71 -13.11 -1.47
CA GLY A 68 -8.83 -12.41 -2.74
C GLY A 68 -8.53 -10.92 -2.68
N LEU A 69 -8.49 -10.32 -1.48
CA LEU A 69 -8.23 -8.89 -1.36
C LEU A 69 -6.82 -8.52 -1.82
N GLU A 70 -5.84 -9.37 -1.49
CA GLU A 70 -4.45 -9.15 -1.91
C GLU A 70 -4.35 -9.09 -3.42
N GLU A 71 -4.97 -10.05 -4.11
CA GLU A 71 -4.94 -10.10 -5.57
C GLU A 71 -5.63 -8.89 -6.18
N THR A 72 -6.73 -8.44 -5.58
CA THR A 72 -7.44 -7.26 -6.06
C THR A 72 -6.56 -6.01 -5.97
N VAL A 73 -5.87 -5.83 -4.84
CA VAL A 73 -4.96 -4.69 -4.67
C VAL A 73 -3.83 -4.75 -5.69
N ILE A 74 -3.25 -5.93 -5.87
CA ILE A 74 -2.17 -6.11 -6.85
C ILE A 74 -2.66 -5.75 -8.26
N GLU A 75 -3.83 -6.26 -8.66
CA GLU A 75 -4.38 -5.97 -9.98
C GLU A 75 -4.57 -4.48 -10.19
N LYS A 76 -5.12 -3.78 -9.19
CA LYS A 76 -5.35 -2.33 -9.31
C LYS A 76 -4.04 -1.57 -9.46
N MET A 77 -3.04 -1.92 -8.66
CA MET A 77 -1.74 -1.24 -8.75
C MET A 77 -1.07 -1.50 -10.10
N LEU A 78 -1.18 -2.71 -10.63
CA LEU A 78 -0.55 -3.06 -11.90
C LEU A 78 -1.25 -2.42 -13.11
N GLU A 79 -2.42 -1.82 -12.93
CA GLU A 79 -3.06 -1.02 -13.97
C GLU A 79 -2.29 0.29 -14.21
N LEU A 80 -1.47 0.72 -13.26
CA LEU A 80 -0.65 1.92 -13.44
C LEU A 80 0.53 1.60 -14.35
N PRO A 81 0.77 2.41 -15.40
CA PRO A 81 1.85 2.13 -16.34
C PRO A 81 3.21 2.04 -15.65
N GLY A 82 3.93 0.96 -15.91
CA GLY A 82 5.28 0.76 -15.36
C GLY A 82 5.33 0.27 -13.92
N MET A 83 4.19 0.11 -13.26
CA MET A 83 4.17 -0.42 -11.90
C MET A 83 4.36 -1.93 -11.93
N LYS A 84 5.23 -2.45 -11.08
CA LYS A 84 5.52 -3.88 -11.00
C LYS A 84 5.44 -4.33 -9.55
N LEU A 85 5.03 -5.58 -9.37
CA LEU A 85 5.05 -6.20 -8.05
C LEU A 85 6.50 -6.38 -7.61
N GLY A 86 6.78 -6.08 -6.34
CA GLY A 86 8.12 -6.23 -5.79
C GLY A 86 8.42 -7.66 -5.38
N SER A 87 9.30 -7.82 -4.39
CA SER A 87 9.80 -9.15 -4.04
C SER A 87 8.73 -10.06 -3.43
N GLU A 88 8.24 -9.74 -2.25
CA GLU A 88 7.28 -10.61 -1.58
C GLU A 88 6.38 -9.80 -0.65
N SER A 89 5.17 -10.31 -0.45
CA SER A 89 4.25 -9.73 0.51
C SER A 89 4.55 -10.30 1.89
N THR A 90 4.37 -9.50 2.92
CA THR A 90 4.57 -9.95 4.30
C THR A 90 3.34 -9.64 5.12
N TYR A 91 3.09 -10.51 6.12
CA TYR A 91 1.97 -10.35 7.02
C TYR A 91 2.50 -10.02 8.41
N ALA A 92 1.82 -9.10 9.09
CA ALA A 92 2.14 -8.76 10.48
C ALA A 92 0.84 -8.69 11.25
N TYR A 93 0.94 -8.81 12.58
CA TYR A 93 -0.23 -8.87 13.43
C TYR A 93 -0.04 -7.94 14.63
N THR A 94 -1.12 -7.28 15.00
CA THR A 94 -1.10 -6.41 16.16
C THR A 94 -2.47 -6.46 16.85
N ILE A 95 -2.59 -5.76 17.97
CA ILE A 95 -3.82 -5.72 18.74
C ILE A 95 -4.31 -4.28 18.75
N LYS A 96 -5.58 -4.09 18.45
CA LYS A 96 -6.19 -2.77 18.47
C LYS A 96 -6.36 -2.30 19.89
N PRO A 97 -5.79 -1.13 20.27
CA PRO A 97 -5.92 -0.60 21.62
C PRO A 97 -7.39 -0.38 21.98
N GLY A 98 -7.73 -0.67 23.23
CA GLY A 98 -9.07 -0.44 23.78
C GLY A 98 -10.04 -1.58 23.58
N THR A 99 -9.99 -2.28 22.45
CA THR A 99 -10.92 -3.37 22.16
C THR A 99 -10.29 -4.76 22.25
N GLY A 100 -8.96 -4.83 22.12
CA GLY A 100 -8.26 -6.11 22.10
C GLY A 100 -8.46 -6.91 20.81
N ALA A 101 -9.06 -6.32 19.78
CA ALA A 101 -9.29 -7.01 18.52
C ALA A 101 -7.96 -7.29 17.81
N ALA A 102 -7.84 -8.48 17.22
CA ALA A 102 -6.67 -8.81 16.41
C ALA A 102 -6.73 -8.04 15.10
N VAL A 103 -5.58 -7.54 14.65
CA VAL A 103 -5.47 -6.79 13.41
C VAL A 103 -4.40 -7.44 12.55
N GLU A 104 -4.75 -7.77 11.32
CA GLU A 104 -3.81 -8.31 10.34
C GLU A 104 -3.39 -7.20 9.38
N VAL A 105 -2.09 -7.09 9.15
CA VAL A 105 -1.52 -6.10 8.23
C VAL A 105 -0.77 -6.84 7.13
N LEU A 106 -1.15 -6.58 5.88
CA LEU A 106 -0.49 -7.15 4.72
C LEU A 106 0.30 -6.04 4.02
N ASP A 107 1.60 -6.22 3.92
CA ASP A 107 2.48 -5.26 3.26
C ASP A 107 2.90 -5.81 1.90
N ILE A 108 2.51 -5.11 0.84
CA ILE A 108 2.79 -5.51 -0.54
C ILE A 108 3.74 -4.49 -1.16
N PRO A 109 4.96 -4.90 -1.55
CA PRO A 109 5.89 -3.97 -2.17
C PRO A 109 5.65 -3.87 -3.68
N PHE A 110 5.83 -2.65 -4.20
CA PHE A 110 5.75 -2.38 -5.63
C PHE A 110 6.92 -1.52 -6.05
N THR A 111 7.32 -1.66 -7.30
CA THR A 111 8.40 -0.83 -7.85
C THR A 111 7.92 -0.14 -9.12
N LYS A 112 8.44 1.05 -9.35
CA LYS A 112 8.16 1.79 -10.57
C LYS A 112 9.44 2.43 -11.06
N ALA A 113 9.88 2.03 -12.25
CA ALA A 113 11.03 2.66 -12.88
C ALA A 113 10.59 3.98 -13.49
N ARG A 114 11.40 5.00 -13.34
CA ARG A 114 11.14 6.33 -13.88
C ARG A 114 12.42 6.86 -14.52
N LYS A 115 12.27 7.54 -15.65
CA LYS A 115 13.39 8.23 -16.26
C LYS A 115 13.53 9.58 -15.58
N GLY A 116 14.74 9.84 -15.04
CA GLY A 116 15.04 11.13 -14.45
C GLY A 116 15.48 12.12 -15.49
N ARG A 117 15.33 13.39 -15.15
CA ARG A 117 15.79 14.47 -16.00
C ARG A 117 16.52 15.49 -15.18
#